data_43aae5850e028b89211683fd16da1198
#
_entry.id   43aae5850e028b89211683fd16da1198
#
_cell.length_a   1.000
_cell.length_b   1.000
_cell.length_c   1.000
_cell.angle_alpha   90.00
_cell.angle_beta   90.00
_cell.angle_gamma   90.00
#
_symmetry.space_group_name_H-M   'P 1'
#
loop_
_entity.id
_entity.type
_entity.pdbx_description
1 polymer ?
#
loop_
_entity_poly.entity_id
_entity_poly.type
_entity_poly.pdbx_seq_one_letter_code
_entity_poly.pdbx_strand_id
1 'polypeptide(L)'
;MFDPMEFEIDQPESVVYAVGIGPGDPYYMTQEAHNVLESVDAICGYKLYLDLIEPEFPCEEYYSTGMTKEIDRCRWALEKASTGKRVALVCSGDAGVYGMASPLLELAEEYPDVTIEVVPGLTAALSGGAVLGAPLAHDFCVISLSDRLTPWEVIEKRLACAGMGDFC
;
A
#
# COMPACT_ATOMS: atom_id res chain seq x y z
N MET A 1 -29.29 -22.98 -4.48
CA MET A 1 -29.39 -21.75 -5.25
C MET A 1 -29.17 -20.64 -4.20
N PHE A 2 -27.91 -20.19 -4.02
CA PHE A 2 -27.60 -19.08 -3.14
C PHE A 2 -27.99 -17.80 -3.88
N ASP A 3 -28.93 -17.06 -3.32
CA ASP A 3 -29.26 -15.70 -3.72
C ASP A 3 -28.12 -14.82 -3.21
N PRO A 4 -27.34 -14.14 -4.07
CA PRO A 4 -26.41 -13.13 -3.60
C PRO A 4 -27.27 -11.95 -3.12
N MET A 5 -27.49 -11.86 -1.80
CA MET A 5 -27.93 -10.61 -1.22
C MET A 5 -26.91 -9.55 -1.62
N GLU A 6 -27.28 -8.68 -2.53
CA GLU A 6 -26.59 -7.41 -2.77
C GLU A 6 -26.66 -6.63 -1.45
N PHE A 7 -25.66 -6.81 -0.63
CA PHE A 7 -25.36 -5.82 0.40
C PHE A 7 -24.82 -4.59 -0.34
N GLU A 8 -25.71 -3.66 -0.67
CA GLU A 8 -25.28 -2.28 -0.85
C GLU A 8 -24.71 -1.84 0.52
N ILE A 9 -23.43 -2.09 0.72
CA ILE A 9 -22.68 -1.45 1.78
C ILE A 9 -22.57 0.00 1.31
N ASP A 10 -23.27 0.89 2.01
CA ASP A 10 -23.13 2.33 1.85
C ASP A 10 -21.64 2.65 2.09
N GLN A 11 -20.89 2.79 0.99
CA GLN A 11 -19.44 3.01 1.09
C GLN A 11 -19.23 4.44 1.59
N PRO A 12 -18.37 4.64 2.59
CA PRO A 12 -18.14 5.98 3.13
C PRO A 12 -17.68 6.93 2.01
N GLU A 13 -18.32 8.10 1.94
CA GLU A 13 -17.97 9.11 0.93
C GLU A 13 -16.59 9.73 1.19
N SER A 14 -16.15 9.77 2.47
CA SER A 14 -14.85 10.34 2.88
C SER A 14 -13.90 9.23 3.31
N VAL A 15 -13.22 8.62 2.35
CA VAL A 15 -12.32 7.48 2.62
C VAL A 15 -11.01 7.58 1.87
N VAL A 16 -9.91 7.20 2.52
CA VAL A 16 -8.62 6.96 1.89
C VAL A 16 -8.28 5.48 1.98
N TYR A 17 -8.13 4.84 0.85
CA TYR A 17 -7.64 3.48 0.71
C TYR A 17 -6.12 3.49 0.56
N ALA A 18 -5.39 2.90 1.51
CA ALA A 18 -3.97 2.60 1.34
C ALA A 18 -3.84 1.29 0.56
N VAL A 19 -3.54 1.38 -0.73
CA VAL A 19 -3.63 0.23 -1.65
C VAL A 19 -2.25 -0.31 -2.00
N GLY A 20 -2.02 -1.58 -1.69
CA GLY A 20 -0.87 -2.33 -2.18
C GLY A 20 -1.13 -2.87 -3.59
N ILE A 21 -0.36 -2.40 -4.58
CA ILE A 21 -0.54 -2.83 -5.99
C ILE A 21 0.31 -4.06 -6.38
N GLY A 22 0.93 -4.73 -5.41
CA GLY A 22 1.79 -5.87 -5.70
C GLY A 22 3.09 -5.50 -6.41
N PRO A 23 3.68 -6.42 -7.20
CA PRO A 23 4.97 -6.21 -7.87
C PRO A 23 4.88 -5.31 -9.11
N GLY A 24 3.71 -4.80 -9.46
CA GLY A 24 3.49 -3.84 -10.54
C GLY A 24 2.82 -4.39 -11.79
N ASP A 25 2.69 -5.70 -11.94
CA ASP A 25 1.87 -6.32 -12.98
C ASP A 25 0.44 -6.49 -12.40
N PRO A 26 -0.61 -5.94 -13.06
CA PRO A 26 -1.99 -6.05 -12.60
C PRO A 26 -2.47 -7.50 -12.36
N TYR A 27 -1.91 -8.47 -13.07
CA TYR A 27 -2.19 -9.89 -12.84
C TYR A 27 -1.91 -10.35 -11.40
N TYR A 28 -0.96 -9.71 -10.72
CA TYR A 28 -0.61 -10.01 -9.32
C TYR A 28 -1.27 -9.07 -8.30
N MET A 29 -2.17 -8.23 -8.76
CA MET A 29 -2.98 -7.37 -7.89
C MET A 29 -4.09 -8.19 -7.23
N THR A 30 -4.42 -7.87 -5.99
CA THR A 30 -5.60 -8.50 -5.35
C THR A 30 -6.88 -7.99 -6.01
N GLN A 31 -7.94 -8.83 -6.01
CA GLN A 31 -9.24 -8.43 -6.55
C GLN A 31 -9.81 -7.21 -5.82
N GLU A 32 -9.55 -7.10 -4.52
CA GLU A 32 -9.97 -5.96 -3.71
C GLU A 32 -9.26 -4.67 -4.17
N ALA A 33 -7.94 -4.72 -4.36
CA ALA A 33 -7.18 -3.58 -4.88
C ALA A 33 -7.69 -3.13 -6.26
N HIS A 34 -7.98 -4.09 -7.15
CA HIS A 34 -8.54 -3.81 -8.46
C HIS A 34 -9.90 -3.11 -8.35
N ASN A 35 -10.84 -3.65 -7.56
CA ASN A 35 -12.17 -3.08 -7.37
C ASN A 35 -12.12 -1.65 -6.76
N VAL A 36 -11.22 -1.43 -5.81
CA VAL A 36 -11.02 -0.10 -5.21
C VAL A 36 -10.52 0.88 -6.27
N LEU A 37 -9.48 0.53 -7.03
CA LEU A 37 -8.91 1.41 -8.06
C LEU A 37 -9.91 1.77 -9.17
N GLU A 38 -10.84 0.86 -9.50
CA GLU A 38 -11.93 1.14 -10.45
C GLU A 38 -13.00 2.08 -9.89
N SER A 39 -13.12 2.20 -8.57
CA SER A 39 -14.26 2.87 -7.92
C SER A 39 -13.95 4.21 -7.29
N VAL A 40 -12.67 4.59 -7.15
CA VAL A 40 -12.27 5.82 -6.48
C VAL A 40 -12.35 7.06 -7.38
N ASP A 41 -12.51 8.22 -6.75
CA ASP A 41 -12.59 9.52 -7.44
C ASP A 41 -11.20 10.10 -7.76
N ALA A 42 -10.17 9.71 -6.98
CA ALA A 42 -8.81 10.21 -7.16
C ALA A 42 -7.78 9.17 -6.74
N ILE A 43 -6.64 9.16 -7.42
CA ILE A 43 -5.53 8.25 -7.13
C ILE A 43 -4.26 9.06 -6.91
N CYS A 44 -3.53 8.76 -5.84
CA CYS A 44 -2.23 9.37 -5.58
C CYS A 44 -1.16 8.34 -5.27
N GLY A 45 0.10 8.71 -5.55
CA GLY A 45 1.21 7.79 -5.32
C GLY A 45 2.56 8.36 -5.74
N TYR A 46 3.58 7.52 -5.61
CA TYR A 46 4.86 7.78 -6.25
C TYR A 46 4.71 7.64 -7.77
N LYS A 47 5.30 8.57 -8.52
CA LYS A 47 5.11 8.64 -9.98
C LYS A 47 5.30 7.28 -10.68
N LEU A 48 6.35 6.55 -10.33
CA LEU A 48 6.63 5.25 -10.96
C LEU A 48 5.50 4.22 -10.75
N TYR A 49 4.83 4.28 -9.61
CA TYR A 49 3.72 3.34 -9.31
C TYR A 49 2.46 3.75 -10.06
N LEU A 50 2.21 5.06 -10.20
CA LEU A 50 1.10 5.55 -11.00
C LEU A 50 1.28 5.21 -12.48
N ASP A 51 2.49 5.36 -13.02
CA ASP A 51 2.79 5.01 -14.42
C ASP A 51 2.49 3.52 -14.74
N LEU A 52 2.52 2.63 -13.72
CA LEU A 52 2.20 1.21 -13.89
C LEU A 52 0.69 0.93 -13.97
N ILE A 53 -0.14 1.71 -13.30
CA ILE A 53 -1.58 1.44 -13.16
C ILE A 53 -2.46 2.36 -13.99
N GLU A 54 -2.02 3.57 -14.32
CA GLU A 54 -2.78 4.57 -15.07
C GLU A 54 -3.37 4.03 -16.39
N PRO A 55 -2.69 3.17 -17.16
CA PRO A 55 -3.26 2.62 -18.39
C PRO A 55 -4.50 1.73 -18.18
N GLU A 56 -4.63 1.10 -17.01
CA GLU A 56 -5.70 0.16 -16.69
C GLU A 56 -6.82 0.79 -15.85
N PHE A 57 -6.46 1.75 -15.00
CA PHE A 57 -7.41 2.40 -14.08
C PHE A 57 -7.55 3.90 -14.41
N PRO A 58 -8.28 4.28 -15.48
CA PRO A 58 -8.49 5.68 -15.80
C PRO A 58 -9.25 6.37 -14.67
N CYS A 59 -8.70 7.47 -14.15
CA CYS A 59 -9.29 8.24 -13.07
C CYS A 59 -9.31 9.72 -13.44
N GLU A 60 -10.27 10.48 -12.91
CA GLU A 60 -10.38 11.91 -13.21
C GLU A 60 -9.21 12.72 -12.66
N GLU A 61 -8.64 12.28 -11.54
CA GLU A 61 -7.57 13.02 -10.88
C GLU A 61 -6.45 12.10 -10.40
N TYR A 62 -5.25 12.38 -10.88
CA TYR A 62 -4.02 11.77 -10.43
C TYR A 62 -3.12 12.78 -9.74
N TYR A 63 -2.61 12.43 -8.56
CA TYR A 63 -1.60 13.22 -7.88
C TYR A 63 -0.32 12.42 -7.67
N SER A 64 0.77 12.90 -8.25
CA SER A 64 2.07 12.25 -8.14
C SER A 64 3.10 13.13 -7.47
N THR A 65 3.98 12.50 -6.69
CA THR A 65 5.17 13.16 -6.14
C THR A 65 6.41 12.31 -6.37
N GLY A 66 7.57 12.95 -6.25
CA GLY A 66 8.86 12.26 -6.24
C GLY A 66 9.13 11.49 -4.94
N MET A 67 10.31 10.90 -4.86
CA MET A 67 10.82 10.27 -3.63
C MET A 67 10.91 11.29 -2.47
N THR A 68 10.85 10.79 -1.24
CA THR A 68 10.95 11.58 0.00
C THR A 68 9.80 12.58 0.22
N LYS A 69 8.66 12.32 -0.42
CA LYS A 69 7.44 13.13 -0.33
C LYS A 69 6.24 12.30 0.16
N GLU A 70 6.51 11.32 1.02
CA GLU A 70 5.51 10.39 1.57
C GLU A 70 4.43 11.16 2.35
N ILE A 71 4.85 12.07 3.21
CA ILE A 71 3.93 12.88 4.02
C ILE A 71 3.07 13.81 3.16
N ASP A 72 3.66 14.42 2.11
CA ASP A 72 2.92 15.28 1.19
C ASP A 72 1.80 14.49 0.49
N ARG A 73 2.06 13.22 0.10
CA ARG A 73 1.05 12.34 -0.49
C ARG A 73 -0.06 11.97 0.48
N CYS A 74 0.30 11.59 1.72
CA CYS A 74 -0.69 11.29 2.75
C CYS A 74 -1.59 12.50 3.03
N ARG A 75 -0.99 13.67 3.20
CA ARG A 75 -1.73 14.90 3.46
C ARG A 75 -2.68 15.24 2.31
N TRP A 76 -2.19 15.19 1.08
CA TRP A 76 -3.04 15.42 -0.10
C TRP A 76 -4.22 14.45 -0.15
N ALA A 77 -4.00 13.16 0.12
CA ALA A 77 -5.06 12.15 0.12
C ALA A 77 -6.12 12.44 1.17
N LEU A 78 -5.70 12.79 2.39
CA LEU A 78 -6.59 13.12 3.50
C LEU A 78 -7.38 14.41 3.23
N GLU A 79 -6.72 15.47 2.77
CA GLU A 79 -7.36 16.72 2.38
C GLU A 79 -8.40 16.50 1.27
N LYS A 80 -8.07 15.66 0.29
CA LYS A 80 -8.97 15.33 -0.80
C LYS A 80 -10.18 14.54 -0.30
N ALA A 81 -9.96 13.52 0.53
CA ALA A 81 -11.04 12.71 1.11
C ALA A 81 -11.95 13.55 2.02
N SER A 82 -11.43 14.55 2.75
CA SER A 82 -12.22 15.46 3.57
C SER A 82 -13.27 16.28 2.78
N THR A 83 -13.17 16.29 1.45
CA THR A 83 -14.18 16.92 0.58
C THR A 83 -15.31 15.97 0.15
N GLY A 84 -15.44 14.79 0.78
CA GLY A 84 -16.45 13.79 0.44
C GLY A 84 -16.02 12.92 -0.75
N LYS A 85 -14.73 12.64 -0.91
CA LYS A 85 -14.18 11.85 -2.02
C LYS A 85 -13.59 10.54 -1.53
N ARG A 86 -13.64 9.53 -2.40
CA ARG A 86 -12.93 8.27 -2.24
C ARG A 86 -11.57 8.38 -2.93
N VAL A 87 -10.51 8.15 -2.18
CA VAL A 87 -9.13 8.37 -2.66
C VAL A 87 -8.30 7.11 -2.47
N ALA A 88 -7.59 6.68 -3.51
CA ALA A 88 -6.58 5.62 -3.38
C ALA A 88 -5.18 6.23 -3.24
N LEU A 89 -4.48 5.85 -2.18
CA LEU A 89 -3.05 6.10 -2.00
C LEU A 89 -2.29 4.80 -2.31
N VAL A 90 -1.67 4.74 -3.49
CA VAL A 90 -1.04 3.51 -3.98
C VAL A 90 0.43 3.39 -3.58
N CYS A 91 0.86 2.17 -3.29
CA CYS A 91 2.25 1.81 -3.08
C CYS A 91 2.55 0.43 -3.67
N SER A 92 3.78 0.18 -4.06
CA SER A 92 4.21 -1.15 -4.53
C SER A 92 4.18 -2.17 -3.39
N GLY A 93 4.04 -3.43 -3.73
CA GLY A 93 3.98 -4.51 -2.76
C GLY A 93 2.70 -4.46 -1.93
N ASP A 94 2.85 -4.45 -0.62
CA ASP A 94 1.78 -4.40 0.37
C ASP A 94 1.81 -3.06 1.13
N ALA A 95 0.63 -2.47 1.37
CA ALA A 95 0.52 -1.17 2.00
C ALA A 95 0.98 -1.15 3.46
N GLY A 96 0.92 -2.27 4.15
CA GLY A 96 1.35 -2.44 5.55
C GLY A 96 2.80 -2.90 5.72
N VAL A 97 3.45 -3.39 4.65
CA VAL A 97 4.84 -3.86 4.70
C VAL A 97 5.80 -2.81 4.14
N TYR A 98 6.31 -1.94 5.01
CA TYR A 98 7.12 -0.76 4.63
C TYR A 98 6.44 0.14 3.59
N GLY A 99 5.12 0.09 3.52
CA GLY A 99 4.28 0.87 2.61
C GLY A 99 3.73 2.13 3.26
N MET A 100 2.67 2.66 2.66
CA MET A 100 2.12 3.97 3.03
C MET A 100 1.06 3.92 4.14
N ALA A 101 0.65 2.72 4.61
CA ALA A 101 -0.39 2.61 5.63
C ALA A 101 0.00 3.28 6.96
N SER A 102 1.23 3.04 7.45
CA SER A 102 1.68 3.60 8.74
C SER A 102 1.71 5.13 8.74
N PRO A 103 2.41 5.83 7.83
CA PRO A 103 2.42 7.30 7.83
C PRO A 103 1.02 7.90 7.52
N LEU A 104 0.17 7.21 6.77
CA LEU A 104 -1.20 7.65 6.54
C LEU A 104 -2.02 7.61 7.83
N LEU A 105 -1.97 6.50 8.58
CA LEU A 105 -2.68 6.33 9.84
C LEU A 105 -2.22 7.33 10.91
N GLU A 106 -0.91 7.63 10.97
CA GLU A 106 -0.39 8.65 11.89
C GLU A 106 -0.96 10.05 11.58
N LEU A 107 -1.05 10.42 10.31
CA LEU A 107 -1.61 11.72 9.90
C LEU A 107 -3.14 11.77 9.99
N ALA A 108 -3.81 10.64 9.89
CA ALA A 108 -5.28 10.57 9.94
C ALA A 108 -5.86 11.06 11.28
N GLU A 109 -5.07 11.10 12.35
CA GLU A 109 -5.48 11.70 13.63
C GLU A 109 -5.86 13.18 13.50
N GLU A 110 -5.31 13.89 12.50
CA GLU A 110 -5.65 15.28 12.17
C GLU A 110 -6.97 15.39 11.37
N TYR A 111 -7.54 14.26 10.89
CA TYR A 111 -8.70 14.21 9.98
C TYR A 111 -9.77 13.23 10.50
N PRO A 112 -10.43 13.50 11.63
CA PRO A 112 -11.30 12.54 12.33
C PRO A 112 -12.54 12.10 11.53
N ASP A 113 -12.92 12.86 10.51
CA ASP A 113 -14.08 12.56 9.65
C ASP A 113 -13.71 11.74 8.41
N VAL A 114 -12.43 11.39 8.24
CA VAL A 114 -11.94 10.58 7.11
C VAL A 114 -11.72 9.15 7.57
N THR A 115 -12.36 8.21 6.91
CA THR A 115 -12.12 6.77 7.13
C THR A 115 -10.84 6.33 6.42
N ILE A 116 -10.04 5.49 7.06
CA ILE A 116 -8.86 4.88 6.45
C ILE A 116 -9.09 3.38 6.33
N GLU A 117 -8.92 2.87 5.12
CA GLU A 117 -8.95 1.44 4.83
C GLU A 117 -7.62 1.00 4.24
N VAL A 118 -7.12 -0.15 4.69
CA VAL A 118 -5.85 -0.71 4.18
C VAL A 118 -6.16 -1.92 3.33
N VAL A 119 -5.85 -1.81 2.05
CA VAL A 119 -6.06 -2.87 1.06
C VAL A 119 -4.75 -3.61 0.83
N PRO A 120 -4.68 -4.90 1.17
CA PRO A 120 -3.45 -5.67 1.10
C PRO A 120 -2.99 -5.89 -0.34
N GLY A 121 -1.68 -6.02 -0.51
CA GLY A 121 -1.05 -6.35 -1.77
C GLY A 121 -0.01 -7.47 -1.63
N LEU A 122 0.45 -8.00 -2.76
CA LEU A 122 1.49 -9.02 -2.78
C LEU A 122 2.86 -8.38 -2.51
N THR A 123 3.34 -8.52 -1.28
CA THR A 123 4.66 -7.98 -0.89
C THR A 123 5.81 -8.60 -1.68
N ALA A 124 6.88 -7.83 -1.92
CA ALA A 124 8.09 -8.29 -2.59
C ALA A 124 8.75 -9.50 -1.90
N ALA A 125 8.54 -9.67 -0.59
CA ALA A 125 9.02 -10.85 0.12
C ALA A 125 8.44 -12.15 -0.47
N LEU A 126 7.13 -12.16 -0.77
CA LEU A 126 6.46 -13.33 -1.32
C LEU A 126 6.62 -13.44 -2.85
N SER A 127 6.46 -12.34 -3.59
CA SER A 127 6.60 -12.34 -5.05
C SER A 127 8.04 -12.62 -5.48
N GLY A 128 9.03 -12.02 -4.82
CA GLY A 128 10.45 -12.31 -5.04
C GLY A 128 10.82 -13.72 -4.59
N GLY A 129 10.30 -14.18 -3.45
CA GLY A 129 10.48 -15.53 -2.97
C GLY A 129 10.01 -16.59 -3.99
N ALA A 130 8.88 -16.37 -4.66
CA ALA A 130 8.39 -17.26 -5.71
C ALA A 130 9.38 -17.38 -6.90
N VAL A 131 9.97 -16.25 -7.31
CA VAL A 131 10.98 -16.22 -8.40
C VAL A 131 12.27 -16.94 -8.00
N LEU A 132 12.63 -16.87 -6.71
CA LEU A 132 13.85 -17.50 -6.15
C LEU A 132 13.67 -18.99 -5.79
N GLY A 133 12.56 -19.63 -6.15
CA GLY A 133 12.30 -21.02 -5.85
C GLY A 133 11.68 -21.27 -4.47
N ALA A 134 10.92 -20.31 -3.97
CA ALA A 134 10.16 -20.38 -2.71
C ALA A 134 11.03 -20.71 -1.47
N PRO A 135 12.09 -19.93 -1.17
CA PRO A 135 12.99 -20.18 -0.04
C PRO A 135 12.36 -19.96 1.35
N LEU A 136 11.13 -19.42 1.40
CA LEU A 136 10.42 -19.06 2.64
C LEU A 136 9.63 -20.24 3.21
N ALA A 137 10.21 -21.44 3.22
CA ALA A 137 9.54 -22.66 3.70
C ALA A 137 9.55 -22.80 5.24
N HIS A 138 10.38 -22.04 5.92
CA HIS A 138 10.49 -21.96 7.38
C HIS A 138 10.14 -20.55 7.87
N ASP A 139 10.38 -20.29 9.14
CA ASP A 139 10.20 -18.97 9.74
C ASP A 139 11.09 -17.95 9.02
N PHE A 140 10.52 -16.82 8.67
CA PHE A 140 11.24 -15.75 7.99
C PHE A 140 10.97 -14.40 8.63
N CYS A 141 11.87 -13.45 8.41
CA CYS A 141 11.67 -12.08 8.83
C CYS A 141 11.89 -11.11 7.65
N VAL A 142 11.24 -9.95 7.73
CA VAL A 142 11.40 -8.89 6.74
C VAL A 142 12.16 -7.73 7.39
N ILE A 143 13.34 -7.42 6.87
CA ILE A 143 14.20 -6.37 7.40
C ILE A 143 14.49 -5.36 6.28
N SER A 144 14.08 -4.10 6.50
CA SER A 144 14.43 -3.02 5.57
C SER A 144 15.93 -2.72 5.66
N LEU A 145 16.58 -2.67 4.51
CA LEU A 145 17.98 -2.25 4.38
C LEU A 145 18.12 -0.74 4.13
N SER A 146 17.03 0.01 4.18
CA SER A 146 17.07 1.45 4.05
C SER A 146 17.65 2.10 5.30
N ASP A 147 18.78 2.79 5.15
CA ASP A 147 19.47 3.52 6.20
C ASP A 147 19.04 5.00 6.34
N ARG A 148 17.99 5.39 5.62
CA ARG A 148 17.51 6.79 5.62
C ARG A 148 16.94 7.24 6.97
N LEU A 149 16.19 6.35 7.64
CA LEU A 149 15.55 6.63 8.93
C LEU A 149 16.07 5.72 10.05
N THR A 150 16.82 4.68 9.71
CA THR A 150 17.35 3.69 10.65
C THR A 150 18.86 3.65 10.51
N PRO A 151 19.65 3.90 11.58
CA PRO A 151 21.10 3.79 11.54
C PRO A 151 21.56 2.40 11.09
N TRP A 152 22.63 2.35 10.30
CA TRP A 152 23.14 1.10 9.73
C TRP A 152 23.47 0.06 10.79
N GLU A 153 24.05 0.45 11.91
CA GLU A 153 24.37 -0.43 13.04
C GLU A 153 23.13 -1.14 13.60
N VAL A 154 21.96 -0.49 13.53
CA VAL A 154 20.69 -1.09 13.94
C VAL A 154 20.24 -2.15 12.93
N ILE A 155 20.44 -1.89 11.63
CA ILE A 155 20.15 -2.84 10.56
C ILE A 155 21.04 -4.07 10.70
N GLU A 156 22.36 -3.88 10.87
CA GLU A 156 23.31 -4.97 11.09
C GLU A 156 22.95 -5.82 12.31
N LYS A 157 22.55 -5.18 13.41
CA LYS A 157 22.09 -5.89 14.62
C LYS A 157 20.85 -6.74 14.32
N ARG A 158 19.87 -6.22 13.57
CA ARG A 158 18.66 -6.97 13.18
C ARG A 158 19.02 -8.18 12.32
N LEU A 159 19.91 -8.02 11.35
CA LEU A 159 20.42 -9.10 10.49
C LEU A 159 21.15 -10.18 11.31
N ALA A 160 22.00 -9.78 12.25
CA ALA A 160 22.69 -10.71 13.13
C ALA A 160 21.70 -11.50 14.01
N CYS A 161 20.66 -10.84 14.56
CA CYS A 161 19.63 -11.50 15.35
C CYS A 161 18.80 -12.49 14.51
N ALA A 162 18.49 -12.13 13.25
CA ALA A 162 17.79 -13.03 12.32
C ALA A 162 18.63 -14.29 12.05
N GLY A 163 19.93 -14.13 11.74
CA GLY A 163 20.83 -15.27 11.53
C GLY A 163 21.01 -16.13 12.77
N MET A 164 21.07 -15.55 13.97
CA MET A 164 21.13 -16.31 15.22
C MET A 164 19.84 -17.08 15.52
N GLY A 165 18.69 -16.55 15.07
CA GLY A 165 17.37 -17.18 15.22
C GLY A 165 17.02 -18.17 14.11
N ASP A 166 17.91 -18.41 13.16
CA ASP A 166 17.70 -19.27 11.98
C ASP A 166 16.50 -18.83 11.11
N PHE A 167 16.25 -17.52 11.03
CA PHE A 167 15.26 -16.96 10.12
C PHE A 167 15.82 -16.79 8.70
N CYS A 168 14.97 -17.11 7.72
CA CYS A 168 15.24 -16.76 6.32
C CYS A 168 15.16 -15.25 6.09
#